data_206be6002c86529c1664717ca4c275c0
#
_entry.id   206be6002c86529c1664717ca4c275c0
#
_cell.length_a   1.000
_cell.length_b   1.000
_cell.length_c   1.000
_cell.angle_alpha   90.00
_cell.angle_beta   90.00
_cell.angle_gamma   90.00
#
_symmetry.space_group_name_H-M   'P 1'
#
loop_
_entity.id
_entity.type
_entity.pdbx_description
1 polymer ?
#
loop_
_entity_poly.entity_id
_entity_poly.type
_entity_poly.pdbx_seq_one_letter_code
_entity_poly.pdbx_strand_id
1 'polypeptide(L)'
;MLRSTMLLLSATLLCGLAQAATTPTYSFVYPQERKYGPHKAIVHAPQISAWPEFGRMEGSMAIEFFPNGGDKRLFATMSFSGKTRVDLAERLVRVTEPVVESIKFAAANTGAYEAAIRDGARKAAFDMPLDVFLLSLDDSILDRPPPPGFSNEPPGILVSTTPAIVLFINGTPVLADLADTGLKRVVNSNWPLVTDAKSSVYYLLDREVWLTSKKLSGPWAATRKLPKGLSKLAKEGEHALIAAAVPAPATQQPPSTVHLRELPTELIVIQGDPVLAEIPEAEGLSYVTNTDSALLKLGETWYFLVAGRWFSTGDPFKGPWTFVETLPEAFAAIPADHALAYVRVAVRGTLEARVA
;
A
#
# COMPACT_ATOMS: atom_id res chain seq x y z
N MET A 1 36.65 -57.19 24.81
CA MET A 1 36.90 -56.37 23.59
C MET A 1 35.55 -56.06 22.94
N LEU A 2 34.91 -54.97 23.31
CA LEU A 2 33.68 -54.47 22.64
C LEU A 2 34.02 -53.14 22.03
N ARG A 3 33.90 -53.05 20.71
CA ARG A 3 34.02 -51.81 19.95
C ARG A 3 32.64 -51.15 19.87
N SER A 4 32.47 -49.99 20.52
CA SER A 4 31.33 -49.11 20.37
C SER A 4 31.50 -48.31 19.09
N THR A 5 30.57 -48.47 18.17
CA THR A 5 30.46 -47.69 16.92
C THR A 5 29.56 -46.49 17.20
N MET A 6 30.15 -45.29 17.20
CA MET A 6 29.45 -44.03 17.39
C MET A 6 28.88 -43.59 16.03
N LEU A 7 27.53 -43.56 15.89
CA LEU A 7 26.84 -42.99 14.74
C LEU A 7 26.77 -41.48 14.89
N LEU A 8 27.51 -40.77 14.05
CA LEU A 8 27.35 -39.30 13.89
C LEU A 8 26.14 -39.05 12.98
N LEU A 9 25.09 -38.47 13.56
CA LEU A 9 23.97 -37.88 12.80
C LEU A 9 24.39 -36.49 12.37
N SER A 10 24.71 -36.31 11.09
CA SER A 10 24.91 -35.00 10.48
C SER A 10 23.56 -34.38 10.14
N ALA A 11 23.13 -33.41 10.94
CA ALA A 11 21.99 -32.55 10.61
C ALA A 11 22.40 -31.56 9.52
N THR A 12 22.00 -31.81 8.29
CA THR A 12 22.10 -30.83 7.20
C THR A 12 21.07 -29.74 7.40
N LEU A 13 21.57 -28.58 7.85
CA LEU A 13 20.80 -27.33 7.92
C LEU A 13 20.55 -26.88 6.47
N LEU A 14 19.32 -27.06 5.95
CA LEU A 14 18.89 -26.43 4.71
C LEU A 14 18.70 -24.92 5.01
N CYS A 15 19.76 -24.15 4.75
CA CYS A 15 19.66 -22.69 4.67
C CYS A 15 18.90 -22.37 3.37
N GLY A 16 17.59 -22.08 3.49
CA GLY A 16 16.80 -21.55 2.39
C GLY A 16 17.40 -20.21 1.97
N LEU A 17 18.12 -20.20 0.85
CA LEU A 17 18.50 -18.97 0.17
C LEU A 17 17.20 -18.26 -0.25
N ALA A 18 16.81 -17.23 0.49
CA ALA A 18 15.87 -16.23 -0.02
C ALA A 18 16.49 -15.69 -1.29
N GLN A 19 15.96 -16.07 -2.44
CA GLN A 19 16.27 -15.42 -3.70
C GLN A 19 15.80 -13.97 -3.55
N ALA A 20 16.75 -13.07 -3.37
CA ALA A 20 16.50 -11.65 -3.56
C ALA A 20 15.91 -11.50 -4.96
N ALA A 21 14.68 -10.99 -5.05
CA ALA A 21 14.09 -10.63 -6.30
C ALA A 21 15.06 -9.64 -6.97
N THR A 22 15.73 -10.08 -8.03
CA THR A 22 16.55 -9.21 -8.84
C THR A 22 15.61 -8.22 -9.49
N THR A 23 15.61 -6.99 -9.00
CA THR A 23 14.93 -5.86 -9.65
C THR A 23 15.47 -5.83 -11.09
N PRO A 24 14.62 -5.98 -12.11
CA PRO A 24 15.10 -5.93 -13.48
C PRO A 24 15.73 -4.56 -13.72
N THR A 25 17.02 -4.53 -14.01
CA THR A 25 17.74 -3.31 -14.34
C THR A 25 17.33 -2.92 -15.76
N TYR A 26 16.22 -2.21 -15.90
CA TYR A 26 15.84 -1.63 -17.19
C TYR A 26 16.81 -0.50 -17.52
N SER A 27 17.64 -0.72 -18.52
CA SER A 27 18.47 0.32 -19.12
C SER A 27 17.61 1.22 -20.04
N PHE A 28 16.57 1.84 -19.47
CA PHE A 28 15.72 2.78 -20.20
C PHE A 28 16.22 4.19 -19.92
N VAL A 29 17.21 4.62 -20.69
CA VAL A 29 17.90 5.90 -20.47
C VAL A 29 17.58 6.85 -21.62
N TYR A 30 17.21 8.06 -21.31
CA TYR A 30 17.19 9.18 -22.25
C TYR A 30 18.52 9.96 -22.17
N PRO A 31 18.95 10.62 -23.27
CA PRO A 31 18.31 10.67 -24.60
C PRO A 31 18.48 9.37 -25.39
N GLN A 32 17.54 9.09 -26.30
CA GLN A 32 17.59 7.90 -27.15
C GLN A 32 17.82 8.26 -28.61
N GLU A 33 18.66 7.49 -29.28
CA GLU A 33 18.85 7.61 -30.73
C GLU A 33 17.71 6.87 -31.48
N ARG A 34 17.12 7.51 -32.47
CA ARG A 34 16.09 6.97 -33.35
C ARG A 34 16.46 7.23 -34.81
N LYS A 35 15.97 6.34 -35.70
CA LYS A 35 16.11 6.50 -37.16
C LYS A 35 14.75 6.71 -37.80
N TYR A 36 14.63 7.72 -38.65
CA TYR A 36 13.45 8.05 -39.39
C TYR A 36 13.81 8.07 -40.88
N GLY A 37 13.71 6.90 -41.58
CA GLY A 37 14.24 6.73 -42.92
C GLY A 37 15.76 6.96 -42.97
N PRO A 38 16.27 7.86 -43.82
CA PRO A 38 17.68 8.20 -43.90
C PRO A 38 18.14 9.15 -42.80
N HIS A 39 17.22 9.66 -41.97
CA HIS A 39 17.50 10.65 -40.96
C HIS A 39 17.78 10.01 -39.61
N LYS A 40 18.64 10.67 -38.81
CA LYS A 40 18.88 10.34 -37.42
C LYS A 40 18.21 11.37 -36.51
N ALA A 41 17.72 10.95 -35.36
CA ALA A 41 17.25 11.85 -34.33
C ALA A 41 17.73 11.40 -32.94
N ILE A 42 17.92 12.37 -32.06
CA ILE A 42 18.11 12.15 -30.61
C ILE A 42 16.82 12.63 -29.94
N VAL A 43 16.14 11.74 -29.29
CA VAL A 43 14.86 11.98 -28.60
C VAL A 43 15.13 12.11 -27.13
N HIS A 44 14.75 13.23 -26.54
CA HIS A 44 14.89 13.49 -25.10
C HIS A 44 13.72 12.89 -24.29
N ALA A 45 13.85 12.87 -22.98
CA ALA A 45 12.82 12.37 -22.08
C ALA A 45 11.48 13.06 -22.35
N PRO A 46 10.37 12.31 -22.46
CA PRO A 46 9.06 12.90 -22.63
C PRO A 46 8.62 13.63 -21.34
N GLN A 47 7.79 14.63 -21.50
CA GLN A 47 7.02 15.25 -20.45
C GLN A 47 5.55 14.88 -20.69
N ILE A 48 4.96 14.12 -19.76
CA ILE A 48 3.57 13.67 -19.86
C ILE A 48 2.68 14.71 -19.20
N SER A 49 1.83 15.35 -20.00
CA SER A 49 0.94 16.43 -19.58
C SER A 49 -0.47 15.98 -19.20
N ALA A 50 -0.88 14.76 -19.58
CA ALA A 50 -2.15 14.17 -19.18
C ALA A 50 -2.09 12.64 -19.21
N TRP A 51 -2.77 12.01 -18.24
CA TRP A 51 -2.93 10.55 -18.18
C TRP A 51 -4.30 10.18 -17.59
N PRO A 52 -5.41 10.55 -18.28
CA PRO A 52 -6.75 10.30 -17.78
C PRO A 52 -7.03 8.79 -17.68
N GLU A 53 -7.57 8.39 -16.51
CA GLU A 53 -8.01 7.01 -16.23
C GLU A 53 -6.94 5.94 -16.52
N PHE A 54 -5.67 6.33 -16.56
CA PHE A 54 -4.52 5.47 -16.89
C PHE A 54 -4.62 4.74 -18.23
N GLY A 55 -5.57 5.13 -19.09
CA GLY A 55 -5.88 4.47 -20.35
C GLY A 55 -5.35 5.19 -21.60
N ARG A 56 -5.05 6.50 -21.49
CA ARG A 56 -4.51 7.33 -22.55
C ARG A 56 -3.52 8.34 -21.99
N MET A 57 -2.39 8.50 -22.64
CA MET A 57 -1.44 9.54 -22.28
C MET A 57 -1.38 10.63 -23.34
N GLU A 58 -1.04 11.85 -22.93
CA GLU A 58 -0.67 12.96 -23.77
C GLU A 58 0.63 13.56 -23.26
N GLY A 59 1.49 13.99 -24.16
CA GLY A 59 2.79 14.53 -23.75
C GLY A 59 3.53 15.20 -24.88
N SER A 60 4.69 15.70 -24.55
CA SER A 60 5.62 16.32 -25.50
C SER A 60 7.05 15.86 -25.26
N MET A 61 7.89 15.97 -26.27
CA MET A 61 9.32 15.69 -26.16
C MET A 61 10.14 16.58 -27.09
N ALA A 62 11.36 16.86 -26.67
CA ALA A 62 12.34 17.55 -27.51
C ALA A 62 13.06 16.55 -28.41
N ILE A 63 13.34 16.98 -29.64
CA ILE A 63 14.04 16.18 -30.66
C ILE A 63 15.18 16.99 -31.24
N GLU A 64 16.37 16.41 -31.28
CA GLU A 64 17.47 16.86 -32.12
C GLU A 64 17.46 16.02 -33.40
N PHE A 65 17.25 16.65 -34.53
CA PHE A 65 17.09 15.97 -35.80
C PHE A 65 18.27 16.23 -36.72
N PHE A 66 18.81 15.18 -37.32
CA PHE A 66 19.98 15.21 -38.20
C PHE A 66 19.57 14.74 -39.60
N PRO A 67 19.33 15.68 -40.54
CA PRO A 67 18.97 15.35 -41.93
C PRO A 67 20.00 14.43 -42.57
N ASN A 68 19.55 13.32 -43.19
CA ASN A 68 20.39 12.32 -43.84
C ASN A 68 21.55 11.76 -42.97
N GLY A 69 21.41 11.83 -41.63
CA GLY A 69 22.44 11.41 -40.72
C GLY A 69 23.70 12.29 -40.72
N GLY A 70 23.64 13.46 -41.33
CA GLY A 70 24.77 14.40 -41.39
C GLY A 70 24.94 15.25 -40.16
N ASP A 71 25.90 16.18 -40.16
CA ASP A 71 26.27 16.99 -38.99
C ASP A 71 25.29 18.16 -38.71
N LYS A 72 24.45 18.49 -39.67
CA LYS A 72 23.45 19.57 -39.46
C LYS A 72 22.39 19.15 -38.47
N ARG A 73 22.33 19.88 -37.34
CA ARG A 73 21.37 19.65 -36.25
C ARG A 73 20.23 20.64 -36.32
N LEU A 74 18.99 20.12 -36.32
CA LEU A 74 17.75 20.88 -36.19
C LEU A 74 17.05 20.52 -34.89
N PHE A 75 16.45 21.50 -34.23
CA PHE A 75 15.67 21.26 -33.03
C PHE A 75 14.19 21.30 -33.31
N ALA A 76 13.44 20.36 -32.72
CA ALA A 76 12.00 20.29 -32.80
C ALA A 76 11.38 19.91 -31.46
N THR A 77 10.13 20.30 -31.26
CA THR A 77 9.26 19.76 -30.22
C THR A 77 8.16 18.94 -30.88
N MET A 78 7.91 17.75 -30.36
CA MET A 78 6.85 16.86 -30.82
C MET A 78 5.83 16.67 -29.69
N SER A 79 4.55 16.96 -29.98
CA SER A 79 3.43 16.58 -29.12
C SER A 79 2.82 15.26 -29.61
N PHE A 80 2.48 14.40 -28.70
CA PHE A 80 1.99 13.07 -29.03
C PHE A 80 0.97 12.57 -28.00
N SER A 81 0.21 11.57 -28.39
CA SER A 81 -0.69 10.83 -27.52
C SER A 81 -0.62 9.35 -27.83
N GLY A 82 -1.13 8.51 -26.94
CA GLY A 82 -1.18 7.08 -27.16
C GLY A 82 -2.08 6.39 -26.12
N LYS A 83 -2.59 5.21 -26.48
CA LYS A 83 -3.27 4.35 -25.51
C LYS A 83 -2.25 3.70 -24.58
N THR A 84 -2.58 3.58 -23.31
CA THR A 84 -1.70 2.98 -22.30
C THR A 84 -2.37 1.78 -21.64
N ARG A 85 -1.55 0.80 -21.30
CA ARG A 85 -1.92 -0.32 -20.45
C ARG A 85 -0.82 -0.50 -19.42
N VAL A 86 -1.20 -0.45 -18.13
CA VAL A 86 -0.27 -0.65 -17.02
C VAL A 86 -0.22 -2.12 -16.65
N ASP A 87 0.97 -2.67 -16.55
CA ASP A 87 1.26 -3.96 -15.94
C ASP A 87 1.99 -3.71 -14.62
N LEU A 88 1.25 -3.83 -13.51
CA LEU A 88 1.80 -3.58 -12.17
C LEU A 88 2.76 -4.68 -11.71
N ALA A 89 2.58 -5.92 -12.18
CA ALA A 89 3.44 -7.04 -11.81
C ALA A 89 4.84 -6.90 -12.44
N GLU A 90 4.88 -6.51 -13.71
CA GLU A 90 6.12 -6.28 -14.45
C GLU A 90 6.63 -4.83 -14.32
N ARG A 91 5.87 -3.95 -13.64
CA ARG A 91 6.13 -2.50 -13.54
C ARG A 91 6.40 -1.85 -14.90
N LEU A 92 5.50 -2.10 -15.85
CA LEU A 92 5.60 -1.60 -17.21
C LEU A 92 4.34 -0.81 -17.61
N VAL A 93 4.53 0.24 -18.40
CA VAL A 93 3.47 0.92 -19.16
C VAL A 93 3.68 0.60 -20.63
N ARG A 94 2.76 -0.14 -21.22
CA ARG A 94 2.73 -0.39 -22.65
C ARG A 94 1.97 0.72 -23.35
N VAL A 95 2.65 1.40 -24.27
CA VAL A 95 2.06 2.45 -25.11
C VAL A 95 1.78 1.88 -26.49
N THR A 96 0.53 1.99 -26.91
CA THR A 96 0.05 1.50 -28.22
C THR A 96 -0.67 2.62 -28.98
N GLU A 97 -0.85 2.44 -30.27
CA GLU A 97 -1.53 3.39 -31.14
C GLU A 97 -1.01 4.84 -30.97
N PRO A 98 0.32 5.06 -31.05
CA PRO A 98 0.86 6.40 -30.87
C PRO A 98 0.41 7.32 -32.01
N VAL A 99 -0.03 8.52 -31.63
CA VAL A 99 -0.43 9.58 -32.55
C VAL A 99 0.48 10.77 -32.35
N VAL A 100 1.11 11.24 -33.42
CA VAL A 100 1.85 12.50 -33.41
C VAL A 100 0.89 13.64 -33.68
N GLU A 101 0.57 14.43 -32.68
CA GLU A 101 -0.38 15.54 -32.77
C GLU A 101 0.25 16.73 -33.53
N SER A 102 1.44 17.13 -33.12
CA SER A 102 2.16 18.22 -33.76
C SER A 102 3.67 18.01 -33.74
N ILE A 103 4.36 18.57 -34.70
CA ILE A 103 5.82 18.71 -34.70
C ILE A 103 6.12 20.16 -35.06
N LYS A 104 6.96 20.82 -34.24
CA LYS A 104 7.36 22.21 -34.44
C LYS A 104 8.88 22.28 -34.46
N PHE A 105 9.43 22.51 -35.65
CA PHE A 105 10.85 22.80 -35.80
C PHE A 105 11.13 24.28 -35.54
N ALA A 106 12.29 24.55 -34.99
CA ALA A 106 12.79 25.93 -34.85
C ALA A 106 13.20 26.55 -36.23
N ALA A 107 13.37 25.71 -37.27
CA ALA A 107 13.74 26.11 -38.63
C ALA A 107 12.55 26.08 -39.60
N ALA A 108 12.59 26.86 -40.69
CA ALA A 108 11.59 26.84 -41.76
C ALA A 108 11.85 25.70 -42.78
N ASN A 109 10.83 25.40 -43.59
CA ASN A 109 10.87 24.40 -44.66
C ASN A 109 11.18 22.96 -44.23
N THR A 110 10.56 22.52 -43.16
CA THR A 110 10.83 21.23 -42.50
C THR A 110 9.75 20.16 -42.77
N GLY A 111 8.77 20.41 -43.63
CA GLY A 111 7.62 19.52 -43.84
C GLY A 111 7.99 18.08 -44.23
N ALA A 112 9.05 17.89 -45.02
CA ALA A 112 9.52 16.55 -45.37
C ALA A 112 10.06 15.78 -44.14
N TYR A 113 10.70 16.47 -43.19
CA TYR A 113 11.23 15.90 -41.94
C TYR A 113 10.09 15.58 -40.98
N GLU A 114 9.09 16.44 -40.90
CA GLU A 114 7.86 16.18 -40.14
C GLU A 114 7.14 14.92 -40.60
N ALA A 115 7.02 14.75 -41.94
CA ALA A 115 6.43 13.56 -42.54
C ALA A 115 7.21 12.29 -42.17
N ALA A 116 8.54 12.34 -42.23
CA ALA A 116 9.40 11.21 -41.87
C ALA A 116 9.25 10.80 -40.40
N ILE A 117 9.18 11.78 -39.48
CA ILE A 117 8.96 11.52 -38.05
C ILE A 117 7.58 10.91 -37.81
N ARG A 118 6.51 11.46 -38.44
CA ARG A 118 5.14 10.95 -38.31
C ARG A 118 5.02 9.51 -38.80
N ASP A 119 5.63 9.18 -39.92
CA ASP A 119 5.57 7.83 -40.50
C ASP A 119 6.33 6.81 -39.62
N GLY A 120 7.47 7.20 -39.08
CA GLY A 120 8.25 6.36 -38.17
C GLY A 120 7.56 6.15 -36.81
N ALA A 121 6.91 7.18 -36.28
CA ALA A 121 6.22 7.11 -34.99
C ALA A 121 4.96 6.24 -35.03
N ARG A 122 4.21 6.18 -36.12
CA ARG A 122 2.96 5.40 -36.26
C ARG A 122 3.14 3.88 -36.01
N LYS A 123 4.34 3.38 -36.15
CA LYS A 123 4.63 1.94 -36.10
C LYS A 123 5.16 1.46 -34.74
N ALA A 124 5.30 2.35 -33.80
CA ALA A 124 6.05 2.07 -32.58
C ALA A 124 5.12 1.91 -31.36
N ALA A 125 4.58 0.72 -31.16
CA ALA A 125 4.24 0.33 -29.80
C ALA A 125 5.56 0.18 -29.01
N PHE A 126 5.59 0.67 -27.77
CA PHE A 126 6.77 0.55 -26.91
C PHE A 126 6.36 0.33 -25.46
N ASP A 127 7.24 -0.36 -24.73
CA ASP A 127 7.11 -0.54 -23.30
C ASP A 127 8.05 0.45 -22.60
N MET A 128 7.55 1.11 -21.56
CA MET A 128 8.32 2.00 -20.70
C MET A 128 8.22 1.51 -19.25
N PRO A 129 9.33 1.45 -18.50
CA PRO A 129 9.25 1.19 -17.08
C PRO A 129 8.31 2.17 -16.40
N LEU A 130 7.42 1.67 -15.53
CA LEU A 130 6.42 2.48 -14.84
C LEU A 130 7.07 3.63 -14.08
N ASP A 131 8.21 3.39 -13.43
CA ASP A 131 8.91 4.41 -12.66
C ASP A 131 9.41 5.56 -13.56
N VAL A 132 9.94 5.23 -14.74
CA VAL A 132 10.38 6.25 -15.73
C VAL A 132 9.19 7.02 -16.28
N PHE A 133 8.06 6.34 -16.49
CA PHE A 133 6.84 6.98 -16.95
C PHE A 133 6.30 7.97 -15.90
N LEU A 134 6.26 7.56 -14.64
CA LEU A 134 5.79 8.39 -13.52
C LEU A 134 6.70 9.61 -13.28
N LEU A 135 8.01 9.44 -13.42
CA LEU A 135 8.98 10.56 -13.37
C LEU A 135 8.82 11.56 -14.53
N SER A 136 8.17 11.14 -15.61
CA SER A 136 7.90 11.97 -16.79
C SER A 136 6.56 12.71 -16.70
N LEU A 137 5.76 12.48 -15.64
CA LEU A 137 4.50 13.20 -15.43
C LEU A 137 4.76 14.66 -15.05
N ASP A 138 3.94 15.56 -15.59
CA ASP A 138 3.92 16.95 -15.17
C ASP A 138 3.39 17.05 -13.73
N ASP A 139 4.03 17.88 -12.89
CA ASP A 139 3.64 18.04 -11.48
C ASP A 139 2.17 18.43 -11.31
N SER A 140 1.59 19.15 -12.28
CA SER A 140 0.16 19.51 -12.29
C SER A 140 -0.80 18.34 -12.36
N ILE A 141 -0.35 17.17 -12.86
CA ILE A 141 -1.15 15.94 -12.89
C ILE A 141 -1.26 15.34 -11.49
N LEU A 142 -0.21 15.48 -10.69
CA LEU A 142 -0.14 14.98 -9.32
C LEU A 142 -0.94 15.87 -8.35
N ASP A 143 -1.20 17.13 -8.71
CA ASP A 143 -1.96 18.09 -7.93
C ASP A 143 -3.50 18.01 -8.13
N ARG A 144 -4.01 16.91 -8.69
CA ARG A 144 -5.46 16.76 -8.85
C ARG A 144 -6.15 16.74 -7.49
N PRO A 145 -7.25 17.50 -7.33
CA PRO A 145 -8.09 17.32 -6.16
C PRO A 145 -8.58 15.85 -6.12
N PRO A 146 -8.72 15.27 -4.92
CA PRO A 146 -9.23 13.92 -4.78
C PRO A 146 -10.58 13.79 -5.50
N PRO A 147 -10.91 12.60 -6.05
CA PRO A 147 -12.17 12.37 -6.73
C PRO A 147 -13.36 12.83 -5.88
N PRO A 148 -14.43 13.36 -6.49
CA PRO A 148 -15.63 13.74 -5.74
C PRO A 148 -16.16 12.55 -4.96
N GLY A 149 -16.41 12.73 -3.66
CA GLY A 149 -16.83 11.68 -2.73
C GLY A 149 -15.71 11.15 -1.83
N PHE A 150 -14.49 11.59 -1.99
CA PHE A 150 -13.42 11.30 -1.02
C PHE A 150 -13.62 12.16 0.23
N SER A 151 -13.90 11.51 1.35
CA SER A 151 -14.01 12.21 2.63
C SER A 151 -12.64 12.32 3.30
N ASN A 152 -12.28 13.53 3.71
CA ASN A 152 -11.13 13.79 4.57
C ASN A 152 -11.49 13.71 6.07
N GLU A 153 -12.71 13.29 6.37
CA GLU A 153 -13.07 12.99 7.76
C GLU A 153 -12.20 11.85 8.29
N PRO A 154 -11.62 12.00 9.48
CA PRO A 154 -10.83 10.93 10.07
C PRO A 154 -11.72 9.71 10.34
N PRO A 155 -11.25 8.50 10.06
CA PRO A 155 -11.89 7.30 10.58
C PRO A 155 -11.84 7.32 12.11
N GLY A 156 -12.54 6.42 12.77
CA GLY A 156 -12.26 6.18 14.17
C GLY A 156 -10.78 5.80 14.34
N ILE A 157 -10.06 6.48 15.22
CA ILE A 157 -8.68 6.13 15.57
C ILE A 157 -8.63 5.88 17.07
N LEU A 158 -8.21 4.68 17.44
CA LEU A 158 -8.12 4.23 18.83
C LEU A 158 -6.69 3.84 19.14
N VAL A 159 -6.13 4.40 20.21
CA VAL A 159 -4.80 4.03 20.69
C VAL A 159 -4.94 3.28 22.01
N SER A 160 -4.26 2.14 22.12
CA SER A 160 -4.24 1.32 23.33
C SER A 160 -2.79 1.01 23.72
N THR A 161 -2.50 1.07 25.02
CA THR A 161 -1.19 0.65 25.60
C THR A 161 -1.19 -0.79 26.09
N THR A 162 -2.30 -1.49 25.91
CA THR A 162 -2.48 -2.90 26.25
C THR A 162 -3.03 -3.65 25.05
N PRO A 163 -2.90 -4.99 24.99
CA PRO A 163 -3.53 -5.78 23.93
C PRO A 163 -5.01 -5.43 23.77
N ALA A 164 -5.41 -5.08 22.57
CA ALA A 164 -6.77 -4.65 22.26
C ALA A 164 -7.19 -5.13 20.87
N ILE A 165 -8.49 -5.24 20.66
CA ILE A 165 -9.11 -5.50 19.35
C ILE A 165 -10.30 -4.59 19.13
N VAL A 166 -10.56 -4.25 17.88
CA VAL A 166 -11.80 -3.61 17.45
C VAL A 166 -12.77 -4.69 16.99
N LEU A 167 -13.85 -4.86 17.73
CA LEU A 167 -15.01 -5.65 17.29
C LEU A 167 -15.91 -4.73 16.48
N PHE A 168 -15.83 -4.87 15.17
CA PHE A 168 -16.64 -4.09 14.23
C PHE A 168 -17.89 -4.88 13.85
N ILE A 169 -19.06 -4.28 14.01
CA ILE A 169 -20.35 -4.84 13.59
C ILE A 169 -21.08 -3.75 12.83
N ASN A 170 -21.30 -3.97 11.54
CA ASN A 170 -22.03 -3.02 10.70
C ASN A 170 -23.55 -3.09 11.00
N GLY A 171 -24.01 -2.16 11.83
CA GLY A 171 -25.42 -2.08 12.26
C GLY A 171 -25.80 -3.17 13.27
N THR A 172 -27.04 -3.66 13.18
CA THR A 172 -27.55 -4.71 14.07
C THR A 172 -26.86 -6.05 13.79
N PRO A 173 -26.51 -6.85 14.83
CA PRO A 173 -25.92 -8.16 14.62
C PRO A 173 -26.82 -9.08 13.78
N VAL A 174 -26.32 -9.59 12.68
CA VAL A 174 -26.99 -10.56 11.81
C VAL A 174 -26.56 -11.97 12.21
N LEU A 175 -27.52 -12.78 12.59
CA LEU A 175 -27.29 -14.12 13.12
C LEU A 175 -27.57 -15.19 12.05
N ALA A 176 -26.62 -16.09 11.81
CA ALA A 176 -26.79 -17.31 11.03
C ALA A 176 -26.62 -18.55 11.91
N ASP A 177 -27.39 -19.60 11.65
CA ASP A 177 -27.27 -20.84 12.39
C ASP A 177 -25.94 -21.54 12.06
N LEU A 178 -25.27 -22.04 13.10
CA LEU A 178 -24.18 -22.97 12.96
C LEU A 178 -24.75 -24.40 12.95
N ALA A 179 -24.75 -25.05 11.78
CA ALA A 179 -25.39 -26.36 11.60
C ALA A 179 -24.98 -27.36 12.69
N ASP A 180 -25.96 -28.10 13.20
CA ASP A 180 -25.83 -29.19 14.18
C ASP A 180 -25.25 -28.78 15.56
N THR A 181 -24.94 -27.51 15.78
CA THR A 181 -24.35 -27.04 17.04
C THR A 181 -25.35 -26.49 18.05
N GLY A 182 -26.50 -26.00 17.59
CA GLY A 182 -27.46 -25.23 18.37
C GLY A 182 -27.01 -23.80 18.71
N LEU A 183 -25.95 -23.33 18.07
CA LEU A 183 -25.37 -22.00 18.22
C LEU A 183 -25.62 -21.18 16.97
N LYS A 184 -25.42 -19.87 17.08
CA LYS A 184 -25.47 -18.93 15.96
C LYS A 184 -24.16 -18.18 15.83
N ARG A 185 -23.79 -17.81 14.61
CA ARG A 185 -22.66 -16.94 14.30
C ARG A 185 -23.17 -15.54 13.98
N VAL A 186 -22.46 -14.51 14.41
CA VAL A 186 -22.65 -13.14 13.94
C VAL A 186 -21.91 -12.97 12.63
N VAL A 187 -22.65 -12.84 11.51
CA VAL A 187 -22.05 -12.87 10.15
C VAL A 187 -21.54 -11.51 9.68
N ASN A 188 -22.02 -10.43 10.26
CA ASN A 188 -21.58 -9.07 9.96
C ASN A 188 -20.54 -8.54 10.97
N SER A 189 -19.74 -9.45 11.55
CA SER A 189 -18.62 -9.16 12.43
C SER A 189 -17.28 -9.42 11.73
N ASN A 190 -16.27 -8.60 12.02
CA ASN A 190 -14.90 -8.81 11.55
C ASN A 190 -14.11 -9.87 12.34
N TRP A 191 -14.69 -10.38 13.44
CA TRP A 191 -14.10 -11.42 14.27
C TRP A 191 -14.96 -12.68 14.30
N PRO A 192 -14.36 -13.88 14.54
CA PRO A 192 -15.14 -15.09 14.80
C PRO A 192 -15.95 -14.93 16.10
N LEU A 193 -17.23 -14.62 15.94
CA LEU A 193 -18.16 -14.32 17.02
C LEU A 193 -19.36 -15.25 16.98
N VAL A 194 -19.51 -16.05 18.04
CA VAL A 194 -20.58 -17.04 18.21
C VAL A 194 -21.45 -16.65 19.38
N THR A 195 -22.75 -16.91 19.29
CA THR A 195 -23.68 -16.73 20.41
C THR A 195 -24.50 -17.99 20.66
N ASP A 196 -24.73 -18.26 21.92
CA ASP A 196 -25.76 -19.19 22.35
C ASP A 196 -27.08 -18.43 22.58
N ALA A 197 -28.00 -18.57 21.66
CA ALA A 197 -29.25 -17.87 21.69
C ALA A 197 -30.12 -18.15 22.93
N LYS A 198 -29.90 -19.28 23.61
CA LYS A 198 -30.63 -19.65 24.83
C LYS A 198 -30.13 -18.91 26.06
N SER A 199 -28.83 -18.74 26.17
CA SER A 199 -28.19 -18.07 27.31
C SER A 199 -27.88 -16.59 27.04
N SER A 200 -28.03 -16.13 25.77
CA SER A 200 -27.62 -14.78 25.33
C SER A 200 -26.18 -14.46 25.64
N VAL A 201 -25.32 -15.47 25.59
CA VAL A 201 -23.88 -15.32 25.82
C VAL A 201 -23.15 -15.32 24.50
N TYR A 202 -22.25 -14.36 24.33
CA TYR A 202 -21.34 -14.25 23.19
C TYR A 202 -19.99 -14.87 23.52
N TYR A 203 -19.37 -15.51 22.51
CA TYR A 203 -18.04 -16.08 22.55
C TYR A 203 -17.27 -15.54 21.36
N LEU A 204 -16.18 -14.87 21.60
CA LEU A 204 -15.31 -14.26 20.61
C LEU A 204 -13.94 -14.93 20.65
N LEU A 205 -13.44 -15.33 19.52
CA LEU A 205 -12.09 -15.90 19.39
C LEU A 205 -11.13 -14.80 18.92
N ASP A 206 -10.23 -14.39 19.82
CA ASP A 206 -9.11 -13.51 19.53
C ASP A 206 -7.83 -14.37 19.48
N ARG A 207 -7.33 -14.65 18.27
CA ARG A 207 -6.17 -15.54 18.07
C ARG A 207 -6.40 -16.91 18.74
N GLU A 208 -5.77 -17.15 19.88
CA GLU A 208 -5.90 -18.39 20.65
C GLU A 208 -6.71 -18.21 21.94
N VAL A 209 -7.17 -16.99 22.24
CA VAL A 209 -7.90 -16.68 23.47
C VAL A 209 -9.40 -16.59 23.18
N TRP A 210 -10.17 -17.39 23.88
CA TRP A 210 -11.63 -17.22 23.90
C TRP A 210 -12.05 -16.19 24.93
N LEU A 211 -12.84 -15.23 24.48
CA LEU A 211 -13.47 -14.20 25.31
C LEU A 211 -14.96 -14.45 25.37
N THR A 212 -15.58 -14.14 26.50
CA THR A 212 -17.04 -14.28 26.68
C THR A 212 -17.64 -13.02 27.29
N SER A 213 -18.86 -12.70 26.86
CA SER A 213 -19.67 -11.60 27.42
C SER A 213 -21.16 -11.86 27.23
N LYS A 214 -21.99 -11.24 28.08
CA LYS A 214 -23.45 -11.19 27.89
C LYS A 214 -23.90 -10.05 26.98
N LYS A 215 -23.03 -9.10 26.71
CA LYS A 215 -23.30 -7.95 25.84
C LYS A 215 -22.15 -7.75 24.86
N LEU A 216 -22.44 -7.32 23.65
CA LEU A 216 -21.40 -6.99 22.64
C LEU A 216 -20.47 -5.86 23.11
N SER A 217 -21.02 -4.90 23.87
CA SER A 217 -20.24 -3.83 24.49
C SER A 217 -19.38 -4.26 25.68
N GLY A 218 -19.46 -5.52 26.11
CA GLY A 218 -18.74 -6.06 27.24
C GLY A 218 -19.48 -5.93 28.59
N PRO A 219 -18.79 -6.13 29.71
CA PRO A 219 -17.39 -6.48 29.78
C PRO A 219 -17.09 -7.87 29.22
N TRP A 220 -15.93 -8.00 28.56
CA TRP A 220 -15.42 -9.26 28.04
C TRP A 220 -14.42 -9.87 29.02
N ALA A 221 -14.47 -11.18 29.18
CA ALA A 221 -13.56 -11.91 30.04
C ALA A 221 -13.04 -13.16 29.34
N ALA A 222 -11.78 -13.49 29.56
CA ALA A 222 -11.20 -14.72 29.05
C ALA A 222 -11.95 -15.95 29.60
N THR A 223 -12.16 -16.95 28.76
CA THR A 223 -12.85 -18.18 29.13
C THR A 223 -12.22 -19.40 28.47
N ARG A 224 -12.19 -20.50 29.20
CA ARG A 224 -11.92 -21.84 28.65
C ARG A 224 -13.17 -22.71 28.61
N LYS A 225 -14.29 -22.19 29.16
CA LYS A 225 -15.56 -22.89 29.17
C LYS A 225 -16.34 -22.53 27.90
N LEU A 226 -16.30 -23.43 26.94
CA LEU A 226 -16.96 -23.25 25.63
C LEU A 226 -18.29 -24.03 25.59
N PRO A 227 -19.29 -23.55 24.83
CA PRO A 227 -20.52 -24.30 24.61
C PRO A 227 -20.22 -25.62 23.87
N LYS A 228 -20.84 -26.69 24.37
CA LYS A 228 -20.59 -28.05 23.83
C LYS A 228 -20.82 -28.18 22.31
N GLY A 229 -21.72 -27.36 21.76
CA GLY A 229 -21.99 -27.36 20.32
C GLY A 229 -20.77 -27.09 19.45
N LEU A 230 -19.81 -26.28 19.90
CA LEU A 230 -18.61 -25.95 19.11
C LEU A 230 -17.77 -27.17 18.76
N SER A 231 -17.76 -28.21 19.59
CA SER A 231 -17.02 -29.45 19.29
C SER A 231 -17.56 -30.25 18.11
N LYS A 232 -18.73 -29.90 17.60
CA LYS A 232 -19.35 -30.53 16.42
C LYS A 232 -18.97 -29.87 15.11
N LEU A 233 -18.29 -28.70 15.14
CA LEU A 233 -17.89 -28.00 13.94
C LEU A 233 -16.86 -28.81 13.14
N ALA A 234 -17.04 -28.80 11.83
CA ALA A 234 -16.06 -29.38 10.91
C ALA A 234 -14.73 -28.64 11.00
N LYS A 235 -13.63 -29.39 10.97
CA LYS A 235 -12.27 -28.84 11.03
C LYS A 235 -11.79 -28.26 9.70
N GLU A 236 -12.62 -28.35 8.66
CA GLU A 236 -12.36 -27.82 7.33
C GLU A 236 -13.47 -26.84 6.92
N GLY A 237 -13.19 -25.98 5.94
CA GLY A 237 -14.14 -25.02 5.41
C GLY A 237 -14.26 -23.74 6.24
N GLU A 238 -15.43 -23.10 6.13
CA GLU A 238 -15.69 -21.74 6.64
C GLU A 238 -15.46 -21.57 8.15
N HIS A 239 -15.63 -22.65 8.94
CA HIS A 239 -15.54 -22.60 10.40
C HIS A 239 -14.25 -23.21 10.96
N ALA A 240 -13.29 -23.50 10.10
CA ALA A 240 -12.05 -24.18 10.46
C ALA A 240 -11.28 -23.47 11.59
N LEU A 241 -11.22 -22.11 11.56
CA LEU A 241 -10.57 -21.31 12.62
C LEU A 241 -11.22 -21.54 13.99
N ILE A 242 -12.55 -21.51 14.06
CA ILE A 242 -13.30 -21.73 15.29
C ILE A 242 -13.07 -23.19 15.77
N ALA A 243 -13.17 -24.16 14.85
CA ALA A 243 -13.03 -25.59 15.18
C ALA A 243 -11.61 -25.93 15.66
N ALA A 244 -10.58 -25.29 15.08
CA ALA A 244 -9.18 -25.47 15.51
C ALA A 244 -8.92 -24.96 16.94
N ALA A 245 -9.69 -23.98 17.40
CA ALA A 245 -9.60 -23.44 18.76
C ALA A 245 -10.55 -24.15 19.77
N VAL A 246 -11.02 -25.36 19.45
CA VAL A 246 -11.86 -26.20 20.32
C VAL A 246 -11.20 -27.58 20.52
N PRO A 247 -10.88 -27.97 21.78
CA PRO A 247 -11.11 -27.24 23.04
C PRO A 247 -10.27 -25.98 23.17
N ALA A 248 -10.70 -25.04 24.03
CA ALA A 248 -9.98 -23.78 24.20
C ALA A 248 -8.50 -24.02 24.51
N PRO A 249 -7.58 -23.46 23.72
CA PRO A 249 -6.13 -23.66 23.90
C PRO A 249 -5.64 -23.21 25.27
N ALA A 250 -4.58 -23.86 25.77
CA ALA A 250 -3.85 -23.42 26.95
C ALA A 250 -2.81 -22.39 26.49
N THR A 251 -3.19 -21.13 26.44
CA THR A 251 -2.31 -20.04 26.03
C THR A 251 -1.89 -19.19 27.24
N GLN A 252 -0.68 -18.60 27.15
CA GLN A 252 -0.17 -17.59 28.08
C GLN A 252 -0.44 -16.16 27.59
N GLN A 253 -1.06 -16.01 26.41
CA GLN A 253 -1.36 -14.70 25.89
C GLN A 253 -2.37 -13.97 26.76
N PRO A 254 -2.13 -12.69 27.10
CA PRO A 254 -3.10 -11.89 27.82
C PRO A 254 -4.34 -11.67 26.95
N PRO A 255 -5.54 -11.64 27.57
CA PRO A 255 -6.77 -11.32 26.85
C PRO A 255 -6.72 -9.88 26.33
N SER A 256 -7.19 -9.67 25.10
CA SER A 256 -7.34 -8.34 24.56
C SER A 256 -8.55 -7.60 25.13
N THR A 257 -8.41 -6.29 25.29
CA THR A 257 -9.56 -5.40 25.51
C THR A 257 -10.38 -5.30 24.24
N VAL A 258 -11.67 -5.54 24.33
CA VAL A 258 -12.58 -5.50 23.16
C VAL A 258 -13.27 -4.15 23.07
N HIS A 259 -13.09 -3.45 21.97
CA HIS A 259 -13.74 -2.19 21.68
C HIS A 259 -14.79 -2.40 20.58
N LEU A 260 -16.08 -2.36 20.94
CA LEU A 260 -17.17 -2.41 19.97
C LEU A 260 -17.23 -1.11 19.16
N ARG A 261 -17.31 -1.23 17.83
CA ARG A 261 -17.46 -0.11 16.90
C ARG A 261 -18.48 -0.44 15.82
N GLU A 262 -19.21 0.58 15.40
CA GLU A 262 -20.19 0.52 14.29
C GLU A 262 -19.66 1.19 13.01
N LEU A 263 -18.57 1.95 13.14
CA LEU A 263 -17.84 2.59 12.04
C LEU A 263 -16.43 2.00 11.92
N PRO A 264 -15.87 1.97 10.72
CA PRO A 264 -14.46 1.58 10.53
C PRO A 264 -13.55 2.36 11.47
N THR A 265 -12.73 1.64 12.20
CA THR A 265 -11.85 2.21 13.23
C THR A 265 -10.47 1.57 13.12
N GLU A 266 -9.46 2.41 13.02
CA GLU A 266 -8.06 2.01 13.09
C GLU A 266 -7.64 1.82 14.55
N LEU A 267 -6.89 0.78 14.80
CA LEU A 267 -6.38 0.45 16.14
C LEU A 267 -4.85 0.51 16.14
N ILE A 268 -4.33 1.41 16.94
CA ILE A 268 -2.89 1.49 17.25
C ILE A 268 -2.66 0.82 18.60
N VAL A 269 -1.91 -0.28 18.61
CA VAL A 269 -1.50 -0.95 19.84
C VAL A 269 -0.04 -0.60 20.13
N ILE A 270 0.20 0.03 21.26
CA ILE A 270 1.53 0.34 21.78
C ILE A 270 1.83 -0.66 22.90
N GLN A 271 3.00 -1.27 22.92
CA GLN A 271 3.38 -2.24 23.95
C GLN A 271 3.86 -1.51 25.21
N GLY A 272 2.92 -1.11 26.07
CA GLY A 272 3.17 -0.25 27.23
C GLY A 272 3.14 1.24 26.88
N ASP A 273 3.88 2.06 27.64
CA ASP A 273 3.97 3.50 27.35
C ASP A 273 4.73 3.75 26.02
N PRO A 274 4.38 4.80 25.26
CA PRO A 274 5.06 5.14 24.01
C PRO A 274 6.56 5.37 24.21
N VAL A 275 7.39 4.64 23.49
CA VAL A 275 8.85 4.82 23.45
C VAL A 275 9.20 5.55 22.15
N LEU A 276 9.68 6.79 22.27
CA LEU A 276 10.03 7.62 21.13
C LEU A 276 11.50 7.46 20.76
N ALA A 277 11.78 7.42 19.45
CA ALA A 277 13.11 7.58 18.88
C ALA A 277 13.08 8.67 17.81
N GLU A 278 14.15 9.47 17.75
CA GLU A 278 14.31 10.48 16.69
C GLU A 278 14.58 9.80 15.34
N ILE A 279 14.06 10.40 14.28
CA ILE A 279 14.35 9.96 12.91
C ILE A 279 15.58 10.72 12.43
N PRO A 280 16.66 10.04 12.06
CA PRO A 280 17.85 10.70 11.52
C PRO A 280 17.49 11.60 10.33
N GLU A 281 18.15 12.76 10.21
CA GLU A 281 17.97 13.74 9.12
C GLU A 281 16.62 14.48 9.13
N ALA A 282 15.60 14.01 9.87
CA ALA A 282 14.29 14.64 10.00
C ALA A 282 14.21 15.42 11.33
N GLU A 283 14.73 16.64 11.34
CA GLU A 283 14.90 17.46 12.56
C GLU A 283 13.60 17.56 13.38
N GLY A 284 13.69 17.16 14.65
CA GLY A 284 12.60 17.21 15.62
C GLY A 284 11.49 16.17 15.40
N LEU A 285 11.56 15.37 14.34
CA LEU A 285 10.59 14.32 14.08
C LEU A 285 10.99 13.02 14.80
N SER A 286 10.08 12.47 15.59
CA SER A 286 10.26 11.23 16.32
C SER A 286 9.17 10.24 15.93
N TYR A 287 9.37 8.97 16.20
CA TYR A 287 8.36 7.92 16.01
C TYR A 287 8.30 6.99 17.21
N VAL A 288 7.15 6.31 17.36
CA VAL A 288 6.95 5.33 18.42
C VAL A 288 7.56 3.98 17.98
N THR A 289 8.54 3.48 18.75
CA THR A 289 9.29 2.26 18.39
C THR A 289 8.63 0.97 18.85
N ASN A 290 7.74 1.03 19.84
CA ASN A 290 7.06 -0.12 20.43
C ASN A 290 5.62 -0.30 19.94
N THR A 291 5.40 -0.01 18.67
CA THR A 291 4.16 -0.26 17.93
C THR A 291 4.48 -0.63 16.48
N ASP A 292 3.61 -1.40 15.83
CA ASP A 292 3.71 -1.71 14.40
C ASP A 292 3.10 -0.60 13.51
N SER A 293 2.50 0.42 14.12
CA SER A 293 1.84 1.52 13.42
C SER A 293 2.78 2.70 13.20
N ALA A 294 2.65 3.41 12.07
CA ALA A 294 3.41 4.64 11.82
C ALA A 294 2.83 5.81 12.64
N LEU A 295 3.10 5.81 13.93
CA LEU A 295 2.75 6.88 14.84
C LEU A 295 3.97 7.77 15.06
N LEU A 296 3.91 9.01 14.55
CA LEU A 296 5.01 9.96 14.60
C LEU A 296 4.65 11.14 15.51
N LYS A 297 5.69 11.85 15.97
CA LYS A 297 5.54 13.04 16.81
C LYS A 297 6.50 14.13 16.34
N LEU A 298 5.98 15.35 16.14
CA LEU A 298 6.78 16.55 15.89
C LEU A 298 6.35 17.64 16.88
N GLY A 299 7.24 18.04 17.76
CA GLY A 299 6.89 18.93 18.87
C GLY A 299 5.82 18.28 19.76
N GLU A 300 4.69 18.96 19.96
CA GLU A 300 3.55 18.45 20.74
C GLU A 300 2.48 17.76 19.87
N THR A 301 2.65 17.71 18.55
CA THR A 301 1.67 17.18 17.61
C THR A 301 2.02 15.75 17.22
N TRP A 302 1.03 14.88 17.30
CA TRP A 302 1.10 13.49 16.86
C TRP A 302 0.50 13.35 15.46
N TYR A 303 1.09 12.47 14.66
CA TYR A 303 0.70 12.21 13.27
C TYR A 303 0.54 10.73 13.04
N PHE A 304 -0.49 10.36 12.29
CA PHE A 304 -0.77 8.98 11.93
C PHE A 304 -1.24 8.88 10.48
N LEU A 305 -0.71 7.90 9.75
CA LEU A 305 -1.04 7.64 8.35
C LEU A 305 -2.10 6.55 8.26
N VAL A 306 -3.25 6.87 7.66
CA VAL A 306 -4.36 5.94 7.42
C VAL A 306 -4.80 6.02 5.96
N ALA A 307 -4.76 4.90 5.25
CA ALA A 307 -5.23 4.81 3.86
C ALA A 307 -4.69 5.93 2.95
N GLY A 308 -3.38 6.22 3.05
CA GLY A 308 -2.70 7.25 2.26
C GLY A 308 -2.97 8.69 2.71
N ARG A 309 -3.67 8.93 3.81
CA ARG A 309 -3.98 10.26 4.34
C ARG A 309 -3.41 10.44 5.74
N TRP A 310 -2.88 11.62 6.00
CA TRP A 310 -2.36 11.97 7.29
C TRP A 310 -3.40 12.62 8.18
N PHE A 311 -3.38 12.22 9.44
CA PHE A 311 -4.19 12.82 10.49
C PHE A 311 -3.29 13.22 11.65
N SER A 312 -3.66 14.30 12.35
CA SER A 312 -2.90 14.83 13.49
C SER A 312 -3.78 15.07 14.70
N THR A 313 -3.17 15.06 15.86
CA THR A 313 -3.82 15.38 17.15
C THR A 313 -2.78 15.86 18.17
N GLY A 314 -3.21 16.60 19.18
CA GLY A 314 -2.39 16.93 20.36
C GLY A 314 -2.34 15.82 21.41
N ASP A 315 -3.32 14.92 21.44
CA ASP A 315 -3.38 13.77 22.37
C ASP A 315 -3.82 12.52 21.61
N PRO A 316 -2.93 11.55 21.36
CA PRO A 316 -3.25 10.38 20.55
C PRO A 316 -4.27 9.45 21.22
N PHE A 317 -4.39 9.50 22.55
CA PHE A 317 -5.30 8.65 23.31
C PHE A 317 -6.72 9.20 23.38
N LYS A 318 -6.87 10.53 23.27
CA LYS A 318 -8.17 11.22 23.40
C LYS A 318 -8.66 11.82 22.08
N GLY A 319 -7.74 12.14 21.14
CA GLY A 319 -8.08 12.90 19.96
C GLY A 319 -8.48 14.36 20.30
N PRO A 320 -9.31 15.04 19.49
CA PRO A 320 -9.74 14.56 18.18
C PRO A 320 -8.59 14.49 17.17
N TRP A 321 -8.71 13.60 16.20
CA TRP A 321 -7.83 13.56 15.06
C TRP A 321 -8.41 14.43 13.94
N THR A 322 -7.53 15.15 13.24
CA THR A 322 -7.92 16.06 12.14
C THR A 322 -7.07 15.77 10.91
N PHE A 323 -7.65 15.89 9.73
CA PHE A 323 -6.94 15.73 8.47
C PHE A 323 -5.81 16.75 8.31
N VAL A 324 -4.67 16.29 7.81
CA VAL A 324 -3.50 17.14 7.52
C VAL A 324 -3.34 17.25 6.01
N GLU A 325 -3.65 18.41 5.45
CA GLU A 325 -3.48 18.68 4.03
C GLU A 325 -2.01 18.83 3.63
N THR A 326 -1.25 19.53 4.48
CA THR A 326 0.18 19.80 4.24
C THR A 326 0.99 19.39 5.46
N LEU A 327 1.91 18.45 5.25
CA LEU A 327 2.82 18.00 6.29
C LEU A 327 3.97 18.99 6.50
N PRO A 328 4.53 19.04 7.72
CA PRO A 328 5.80 19.74 7.97
C PRO A 328 6.94 19.18 7.10
N GLU A 329 7.90 20.05 6.73
CA GLU A 329 9.04 19.68 5.86
C GLU A 329 9.87 18.50 6.40
N ALA A 330 9.96 18.35 7.72
CA ALA A 330 10.66 17.23 8.36
C ALA A 330 10.22 15.85 7.86
N PHE A 331 8.96 15.69 7.42
CA PHE A 331 8.48 14.40 6.88
C PHE A 331 9.15 14.01 5.55
N ALA A 332 9.49 14.99 4.72
CA ALA A 332 10.19 14.74 3.46
C ALA A 332 11.66 14.30 3.67
N ALA A 333 12.22 14.61 4.85
CA ALA A 333 13.57 14.25 5.22
C ALA A 333 13.71 12.85 5.84
N ILE A 334 12.62 12.10 6.00
CA ILE A 334 12.68 10.68 6.44
C ILE A 334 13.59 9.91 5.47
N PRO A 335 14.68 9.23 5.93
CA PRO A 335 15.58 8.51 5.04
C PRO A 335 14.89 7.35 4.30
N ALA A 336 15.31 7.10 3.07
CA ALA A 336 14.74 6.05 2.22
C ALA A 336 15.03 4.62 2.74
N ASP A 337 16.02 4.44 3.59
CA ASP A 337 16.40 3.20 4.24
C ASP A 337 15.88 3.09 5.70
N HIS A 338 15.12 4.08 6.18
CA HIS A 338 14.50 4.05 7.50
C HIS A 338 13.37 3.02 7.57
N ALA A 339 13.12 2.43 8.73
CA ALA A 339 12.02 1.47 8.94
C ALA A 339 10.63 2.03 8.54
N LEU A 340 10.44 3.35 8.64
CA LEU A 340 9.23 4.05 8.22
C LEU A 340 9.31 4.63 6.79
N ALA A 341 10.28 4.24 5.98
CA ALA A 341 10.39 4.75 4.59
C ALA A 341 9.11 4.55 3.76
N TYR A 342 8.32 3.54 4.08
CA TYR A 342 7.06 3.26 3.40
C TYR A 342 6.02 4.39 3.53
N VAL A 343 6.11 5.24 4.55
CA VAL A 343 5.17 6.38 4.69
C VAL A 343 5.45 7.49 3.67
N ARG A 344 6.66 7.52 3.07
CA ARG A 344 7.08 8.53 2.10
C ARG A 344 6.17 8.59 0.87
N VAL A 345 5.52 7.49 0.51
CA VAL A 345 4.50 7.43 -0.56
C VAL A 345 3.33 8.39 -0.34
N ALA A 346 3.09 8.78 0.93
CA ALA A 346 2.05 9.72 1.31
C ALA A 346 2.61 11.09 1.77
N VAL A 347 3.89 11.38 1.46
CA VAL A 347 4.54 12.65 1.79
C VAL A 347 4.79 13.41 0.50
N ARG A 348 4.03 14.48 0.26
CA ARG A 348 4.15 15.32 -0.94
C ARG A 348 5.60 15.80 -1.12
N GLY A 349 6.10 15.77 -2.35
CA GLY A 349 7.45 16.21 -2.71
C GLY A 349 8.51 15.11 -2.66
N THR A 350 8.23 13.94 -2.11
CA THR A 350 9.13 12.77 -2.17
C THR A 350 9.03 12.08 -3.53
N LEU A 351 10.09 11.37 -3.91
CA LEU A 351 10.08 10.55 -5.12
C LEU A 351 9.03 9.44 -5.04
N GLU A 352 8.90 8.82 -3.88
CA GLU A 352 7.94 7.74 -3.62
C GLU A 352 6.49 8.21 -3.80
N ALA A 353 6.14 9.42 -3.35
CA ALA A 353 4.82 10.00 -3.56
C ALA A 353 4.50 10.30 -5.04
N ARG A 354 5.55 10.52 -5.86
CA ARG A 354 5.37 10.74 -7.30
C ARG A 354 5.13 9.44 -8.07
N VAL A 355 5.58 8.30 -7.53
CA VAL A 355 5.48 6.99 -8.19
C VAL A 355 4.37 6.11 -7.60
N ALA A 356 3.71 6.51 -6.52
CA ALA A 356 2.58 5.83 -5.88
C ALA A 356 1.25 6.20 -6.56
#